data_a7099f7dfc2bd63b394b2940d7ee6ce3
#
_entry.id   a7099f7dfc2bd63b394b2940d7ee6ce3
#
_cell.length_a   1.000
_cell.length_b   1.000
_cell.length_c   1.000
_cell.angle_alpha   90.00
_cell.angle_beta   90.00
_cell.angle_gamma   90.00
#
_symmetry.space_group_name_H-M   'P 1'
#
loop_
_entity.id
_entity.type
_entity.pdbx_description
1 polymer ?
#
loop_
_entity_poly.entity_id
_entity_poly.type
_entity_poly.pdbx_seq_one_letter_code
_entity_poly.pdbx_strand_id
1 'polypeptide(L)'
;MAFISKKTRSEFKEYFVTTTLREIESYFDNHDIPFTEHPNDTNYGGQRRTLVENYYVGVDWENPSIIRKVLNVYQDVLNDLADNKNVWNTEQNKVWFDKLSKFLLRDGFEFSNGKLSSVGQIVSFEDLQNATDLLDKTHFQEYIDRIKKSITEDPGLAIGSTKELVESTLKTILNKSKIPFDKNDDVPKLLKSVQKALELVPDDVDDSKKGSDIIKILLSNLSQVVIKLTELRNLYGTGHGKENARKGLNDRHAKLAVGTGITLATFLLETFEYRRLK
;
A
#
# COMPACT_ATOMS: atom_id res chain seq x y z
N MET A 1 -6.37 -10.37 0.35
CA MET A 1 -7.56 -9.92 -0.40
C MET A 1 -8.29 -8.94 0.48
N ALA A 2 -8.51 -7.71 0.04
CA ALA A 2 -9.27 -6.74 0.82
C ALA A 2 -10.73 -7.22 0.92
N PHE A 3 -11.26 -7.28 2.13
CA PHE A 3 -12.62 -7.77 2.38
C PHE A 3 -13.32 -6.82 3.35
N ILE A 4 -14.48 -6.33 2.97
CA ILE A 4 -15.32 -5.51 3.86
C ILE A 4 -16.43 -6.43 4.41
N SER A 5 -16.40 -6.68 5.71
CA SER A 5 -17.36 -7.58 6.37
C SER A 5 -18.80 -7.05 6.27
N LYS A 6 -19.77 -7.97 6.28
CA LYS A 6 -21.20 -7.60 6.33
C LYS A 6 -21.50 -6.67 7.52
N LYS A 7 -20.78 -6.84 8.63
CA LYS A 7 -20.98 -5.99 9.82
C LYS A 7 -20.52 -4.56 9.56
N THR A 8 -19.33 -4.36 8.99
CA THR A 8 -18.83 -3.02 8.62
C THR A 8 -19.78 -2.33 7.64
N ARG A 9 -20.22 -3.04 6.59
CA ARG A 9 -21.22 -2.52 5.64
C ARG A 9 -22.53 -2.09 6.32
N SER A 10 -23.01 -2.88 7.27
CA SER A 10 -24.22 -2.56 8.05
C SER A 10 -24.03 -1.29 8.89
N GLU A 11 -22.85 -1.10 9.52
CA GLU A 11 -22.60 0.10 10.34
C GLU A 11 -22.51 1.37 9.48
N PHE A 12 -21.88 1.31 8.31
CA PHE A 12 -21.89 2.42 7.36
C PHE A 12 -23.31 2.72 6.85
N LYS A 13 -24.14 1.69 6.60
CA LYS A 13 -25.55 1.89 6.24
C LYS A 13 -26.30 2.62 7.35
N GLU A 14 -26.11 2.26 8.62
CA GLU A 14 -26.75 2.97 9.73
C GLU A 14 -26.28 4.44 9.81
N TYR A 15 -25.03 4.73 9.52
CA TYR A 15 -24.56 6.12 9.38
C TYR A 15 -25.29 6.83 8.24
N PHE A 16 -25.33 6.29 7.03
CA PHE A 16 -25.99 6.90 5.88
C PHE A 16 -27.48 7.19 6.13
N VAL A 17 -28.17 6.38 6.92
CA VAL A 17 -29.57 6.64 7.30
C VAL A 17 -29.72 7.94 8.12
N THR A 18 -28.66 8.42 8.75
CA THR A 18 -28.65 9.70 9.49
C THR A 18 -28.40 10.92 8.60
N THR A 19 -27.98 10.72 7.34
CA THR A 19 -27.70 11.76 6.35
C THR A 19 -28.90 12.03 5.42
N THR A 20 -28.77 12.93 4.45
CA THR A 20 -29.81 13.19 3.45
C THR A 20 -29.71 12.25 2.25
N LEU A 21 -30.80 12.07 1.48
CA LEU A 21 -30.78 11.29 0.23
C LEU A 21 -29.71 11.82 -0.74
N ARG A 22 -29.63 13.15 -0.88
CA ARG A 22 -28.66 13.81 -1.76
C ARG A 22 -27.20 13.56 -1.34
N GLU A 23 -26.93 13.52 -0.03
CA GLU A 23 -25.57 13.19 0.46
C GLU A 23 -25.23 11.73 0.17
N ILE A 24 -26.21 10.81 0.36
CA ILE A 24 -26.00 9.39 0.03
C ILE A 24 -25.65 9.25 -1.46
N GLU A 25 -26.47 9.82 -2.35
CA GLU A 25 -26.22 9.80 -3.79
C GLU A 25 -24.82 10.37 -4.11
N SER A 26 -24.49 11.54 -3.55
CA SER A 26 -23.18 12.18 -3.77
C SER A 26 -22.00 11.29 -3.38
N TYR A 27 -22.07 10.63 -2.23
CA TYR A 27 -20.99 9.72 -1.80
C TYR A 27 -20.76 8.55 -2.76
N PHE A 28 -21.83 7.92 -3.24
CA PHE A 28 -21.73 6.75 -4.08
C PHE A 28 -21.43 7.10 -5.55
N ASP A 29 -22.06 8.15 -6.08
CA ASP A 29 -21.90 8.57 -7.48
C ASP A 29 -20.53 9.15 -7.75
N ASN A 30 -19.93 9.89 -6.79
CA ASN A 30 -18.57 10.42 -6.90
C ASN A 30 -17.50 9.33 -7.11
N HIS A 31 -17.81 8.09 -6.78
CA HIS A 31 -16.92 6.94 -6.93
C HIS A 31 -17.41 5.93 -7.96
N ASP A 32 -18.37 6.30 -8.82
CA ASP A 32 -18.98 5.43 -9.85
C ASP A 32 -19.43 4.08 -9.28
N ILE A 33 -20.09 4.08 -8.13
CA ILE A 33 -20.73 2.87 -7.61
C ILE A 33 -22.01 2.63 -8.38
N PRO A 34 -22.21 1.45 -9.00
CA PRO A 34 -23.41 1.19 -9.79
C PRO A 34 -24.67 1.18 -8.92
N PHE A 35 -25.67 1.95 -9.32
CA PHE A 35 -27.00 1.91 -8.74
C PHE A 35 -27.80 0.76 -9.38
N THR A 36 -28.40 -0.09 -8.57
CA THR A 36 -29.26 -1.19 -9.03
C THR A 36 -30.47 -1.28 -8.13
N GLU A 37 -31.65 -1.11 -8.70
CA GLU A 37 -32.88 -1.30 -7.94
C GLU A 37 -33.00 -2.74 -7.45
N HIS A 38 -33.38 -2.89 -6.19
CA HIS A 38 -33.55 -4.23 -5.63
C HIS A 38 -34.75 -4.93 -6.29
N PRO A 39 -34.55 -6.19 -6.74
CA PRO A 39 -35.55 -6.88 -7.58
C PRO A 39 -36.94 -7.09 -6.94
N ASN A 40 -37.12 -6.84 -5.67
CA ASN A 40 -38.33 -7.14 -4.94
C ASN A 40 -39.13 -5.89 -4.46
N ASP A 41 -38.82 -4.69 -4.93
CA ASP A 41 -39.46 -3.44 -4.45
C ASP A 41 -39.61 -3.38 -2.90
N THR A 42 -38.59 -3.89 -2.22
CA THR A 42 -38.61 -4.09 -0.77
C THR A 42 -38.31 -2.78 -0.07
N ASN A 43 -39.29 -2.24 0.63
CA ASN A 43 -39.05 -1.10 1.53
C ASN A 43 -38.26 -1.57 2.76
N TYR A 44 -36.95 -1.30 2.78
CA TYR A 44 -36.05 -1.68 3.89
C TYR A 44 -36.22 -0.83 5.17
N GLY A 45 -37.36 -0.20 5.37
CA GLY A 45 -37.62 0.61 6.56
C GLY A 45 -37.28 2.09 6.38
N GLY A 46 -37.49 2.61 5.18
CA GLY A 46 -37.37 4.03 4.84
C GLY A 46 -36.51 4.32 3.61
N GLN A 47 -36.77 5.45 2.96
CA GLN A 47 -36.18 5.82 1.68
C GLN A 47 -34.63 5.81 1.69
N ARG A 48 -34.01 6.35 2.74
CA ARG A 48 -32.55 6.41 2.86
C ARG A 48 -31.91 5.01 2.94
N ARG A 49 -32.53 4.12 3.72
CA ARG A 49 -32.05 2.73 3.86
C ARG A 49 -32.21 1.97 2.55
N THR A 50 -33.33 2.15 1.87
CA THR A 50 -33.57 1.55 0.56
C THR A 50 -32.58 2.05 -0.48
N LEU A 51 -32.27 3.35 -0.49
CA LEU A 51 -31.28 3.94 -1.38
C LEU A 51 -29.90 3.32 -1.21
N VAL A 52 -29.41 3.18 0.03
CA VAL A 52 -28.12 2.54 0.31
C VAL A 52 -28.10 1.07 -0.10
N GLU A 53 -29.19 0.33 0.14
CA GLU A 53 -29.29 -1.08 -0.27
C GLU A 53 -29.26 -1.21 -1.80
N ASN A 54 -29.87 -0.30 -2.54
CA ASN A 54 -29.82 -0.31 -4.01
C ASN A 54 -28.38 -0.12 -4.54
N TYR A 55 -27.59 0.74 -3.93
CA TYR A 55 -26.15 0.82 -4.25
C TYR A 55 -25.43 -0.47 -3.86
N TYR A 56 -25.68 -1.03 -2.67
CA TYR A 56 -25.00 -2.25 -2.20
C TYR A 56 -25.34 -3.49 -3.04
N VAL A 57 -26.53 -3.56 -3.62
CA VAL A 57 -26.92 -4.62 -4.57
C VAL A 57 -26.08 -4.55 -5.85
N GLY A 58 -25.75 -3.35 -6.31
CA GLY A 58 -24.89 -3.14 -7.48
C GLY A 58 -23.40 -3.48 -7.26
N VAL A 59 -22.98 -3.69 -6.00
CA VAL A 59 -21.58 -3.96 -5.65
C VAL A 59 -21.27 -5.45 -5.73
N ASP A 60 -20.32 -5.81 -6.61
CA ASP A 60 -19.67 -7.11 -6.55
C ASP A 60 -18.62 -7.14 -5.41
N TRP A 61 -18.99 -7.74 -4.29
CA TRP A 61 -18.18 -7.79 -3.07
C TRP A 61 -16.99 -8.76 -3.14
N GLU A 62 -16.81 -9.45 -4.26
CA GLU A 62 -15.65 -10.30 -4.53
C GLU A 62 -14.66 -9.61 -5.48
N ASN A 63 -15.07 -8.53 -6.13
CA ASN A 63 -14.25 -7.77 -7.08
C ASN A 63 -13.40 -6.71 -6.36
N PRO A 64 -12.05 -6.87 -6.32
CA PRO A 64 -11.17 -5.93 -5.62
C PRO A 64 -11.24 -4.48 -6.11
N SER A 65 -11.54 -4.27 -7.41
CA SER A 65 -11.65 -2.93 -8.00
C SER A 65 -12.90 -2.22 -7.50
N ILE A 66 -14.02 -2.93 -7.39
CA ILE A 66 -15.27 -2.37 -6.85
C ILE A 66 -15.16 -2.14 -5.34
N ILE A 67 -14.56 -3.08 -4.61
CA ILE A 67 -14.30 -2.92 -3.16
C ILE A 67 -13.45 -1.66 -2.90
N ARG A 68 -12.46 -1.37 -3.74
CA ARG A 68 -11.65 -0.14 -3.61
C ARG A 68 -12.50 1.12 -3.79
N LYS A 69 -13.43 1.15 -4.73
CA LYS A 69 -14.39 2.26 -4.91
C LYS A 69 -15.24 2.45 -3.65
N VAL A 70 -15.77 1.38 -3.07
CA VAL A 70 -16.52 1.44 -1.80
C VAL A 70 -15.65 1.94 -0.64
N LEU A 71 -14.38 1.52 -0.58
CA LEU A 71 -13.45 2.05 0.43
C LEU A 71 -13.20 3.54 0.27
N ASN A 72 -13.18 4.07 -0.96
CA ASN A 72 -13.08 5.51 -1.19
C ASN A 72 -14.35 6.23 -0.71
N VAL A 73 -15.56 5.67 -0.93
CA VAL A 73 -16.80 6.18 -0.33
C VAL A 73 -16.68 6.27 1.20
N TYR A 74 -16.19 5.22 1.84
CA TYR A 74 -16.03 5.18 3.29
C TYR A 74 -14.94 6.14 3.78
N GLN A 75 -13.89 6.34 3.00
CA GLN A 75 -12.85 7.34 3.27
C GLN A 75 -13.41 8.76 3.28
N ASP A 76 -14.23 9.12 2.28
CA ASP A 76 -14.85 10.45 2.22
C ASP A 76 -15.79 10.68 3.39
N VAL A 77 -16.57 9.67 3.79
CA VAL A 77 -17.38 9.72 5.02
C VAL A 77 -16.51 10.01 6.25
N LEU A 78 -15.38 9.33 6.40
CA LEU A 78 -14.49 9.54 7.54
C LEU A 78 -13.81 10.92 7.51
N ASN A 79 -13.44 11.42 6.33
CA ASN A 79 -12.93 12.78 6.17
C ASN A 79 -13.97 13.82 6.59
N ASP A 80 -15.20 13.69 6.11
CA ASP A 80 -16.29 14.62 6.44
C ASP A 80 -16.64 14.61 7.95
N LEU A 81 -16.54 13.45 8.59
CA LEU A 81 -16.70 13.32 10.04
C LEU A 81 -15.53 13.95 10.82
N ALA A 82 -14.29 13.76 10.34
CA ALA A 82 -13.09 14.32 10.96
C ALA A 82 -13.02 15.85 10.84
N ASP A 83 -13.39 16.37 9.66
CA ASP A 83 -13.42 17.82 9.38
C ASP A 83 -14.57 18.55 10.04
N ASN A 84 -15.45 17.84 10.75
CA ASN A 84 -16.65 18.40 11.37
C ASN A 84 -17.49 19.26 10.41
N LYS A 85 -17.66 18.84 9.16
CA LYS A 85 -18.42 19.62 8.15
C LYS A 85 -19.82 20.00 8.61
N ASN A 86 -20.43 19.23 9.52
CA ASN A 86 -21.65 19.58 10.23
C ASN A 86 -21.33 20.17 11.61
N VAL A 87 -21.07 21.45 11.67
CA VAL A 87 -20.69 22.21 12.88
C VAL A 87 -21.71 22.07 14.03
N TRP A 88 -22.94 21.70 13.74
CA TRP A 88 -24.02 21.56 14.72
C TRP A 88 -23.98 20.28 15.55
N ASN A 89 -23.09 19.32 15.26
CA ASN A 89 -23.10 18.00 15.92
C ASN A 89 -21.70 17.36 16.06
N THR A 90 -20.72 18.14 16.50
CA THR A 90 -19.31 17.70 16.60
C THR A 90 -19.11 16.47 17.48
N GLU A 91 -19.87 16.34 18.56
CA GLU A 91 -19.79 15.19 19.47
C GLU A 91 -20.35 13.92 18.80
N GLN A 92 -21.47 14.04 18.08
CA GLN A 92 -22.04 12.93 17.33
C GLN A 92 -21.16 12.49 16.15
N ASN A 93 -20.52 13.44 15.46
CA ASN A 93 -19.56 13.14 14.40
C ASN A 93 -18.36 12.32 14.93
N LYS A 94 -17.85 12.69 16.11
CA LYS A 94 -16.78 11.93 16.77
C LYS A 94 -17.22 10.50 17.12
N VAL A 95 -18.42 10.33 17.66
CA VAL A 95 -18.98 9.00 17.98
C VAL A 95 -19.07 8.13 16.73
N TRP A 96 -19.55 8.67 15.60
CA TRP A 96 -19.61 7.95 14.34
C TRP A 96 -18.21 7.66 13.79
N PHE A 97 -17.32 8.64 13.80
CA PHE A 97 -15.93 8.45 13.36
C PHE A 97 -15.25 7.31 14.10
N ASP A 98 -15.27 7.34 15.43
CA ASP A 98 -14.64 6.31 16.27
C ASP A 98 -15.27 4.92 16.03
N LYS A 99 -16.60 4.86 15.89
CA LYS A 99 -17.32 3.63 15.63
C LYS A 99 -16.96 3.03 14.27
N LEU A 100 -17.06 3.82 13.18
CA LEU A 100 -16.80 3.36 11.81
C LEU A 100 -15.33 2.97 11.62
N SER A 101 -14.40 3.78 12.14
CA SER A 101 -12.97 3.48 12.12
C SER A 101 -12.64 2.17 12.83
N LYS A 102 -13.28 1.88 13.97
CA LYS A 102 -13.12 0.62 14.70
C LYS A 102 -13.57 -0.60 13.86
N PHE A 103 -14.68 -0.50 13.11
CA PHE A 103 -15.14 -1.61 12.27
C PHE A 103 -14.24 -1.80 11.06
N LEU A 104 -13.77 -0.72 10.44
CA LEU A 104 -12.77 -0.79 9.36
C LEU A 104 -11.46 -1.41 9.84
N LEU A 105 -10.97 -1.02 11.02
CA LEU A 105 -9.75 -1.59 11.61
C LEU A 105 -9.88 -3.11 11.82
N ARG A 106 -11.04 -3.61 12.24
CA ARG A 106 -11.32 -5.06 12.37
C ARG A 106 -11.30 -5.78 11.03
N ASP A 107 -11.65 -5.10 9.95
CA ASP A 107 -11.59 -5.64 8.58
C ASP A 107 -10.18 -5.46 7.96
N GLY A 108 -9.23 -4.90 8.73
CA GLY A 108 -7.86 -4.70 8.29
C GLY A 108 -7.63 -3.39 7.53
N PHE A 109 -8.42 -2.33 7.81
CA PHE A 109 -8.24 -1.00 7.24
C PHE A 109 -8.05 0.03 8.34
N GLU A 110 -7.04 0.87 8.22
CA GLU A 110 -6.77 1.98 9.13
C GLU A 110 -6.95 3.31 8.41
N PHE A 111 -7.61 4.26 9.08
CA PHE A 111 -7.75 5.61 8.60
C PHE A 111 -6.71 6.50 9.29
N SER A 112 -5.83 7.11 8.51
CA SER A 112 -4.78 8.01 8.99
C SER A 112 -4.49 9.09 7.95
N ASN A 113 -4.26 10.32 8.40
CA ASN A 113 -3.95 11.48 7.54
C ASN A 113 -4.93 11.68 6.37
N GLY A 114 -6.24 11.46 6.60
CA GLY A 114 -7.26 11.62 5.58
C GLY A 114 -7.38 10.44 4.60
N LYS A 115 -6.67 9.35 4.82
CA LYS A 115 -6.64 8.19 3.95
C LYS A 115 -6.95 6.89 4.67
N LEU A 116 -7.65 6.01 3.95
CA LEU A 116 -7.97 4.66 4.38
C LEU A 116 -6.99 3.67 3.71
N SER A 117 -6.13 3.06 4.50
CA SER A 117 -5.15 2.06 4.04
C SER A 117 -5.38 0.69 4.68
N SER A 118 -4.97 -0.40 4.02
CA SER A 118 -5.09 -1.72 4.64
C SER A 118 -4.02 -1.91 5.72
N VAL A 119 -4.46 -2.32 6.92
CA VAL A 119 -3.58 -2.74 8.02
C VAL A 119 -2.90 -4.04 7.59
N GLY A 120 -1.60 -3.98 7.36
CA GLY A 120 -0.82 -5.12 6.87
C GLY A 120 -0.03 -4.84 5.60
N GLN A 121 -0.29 -3.72 4.92
CA GLN A 121 0.73 -3.10 4.09
C GLN A 121 1.53 -2.14 4.96
N ILE A 122 2.49 -2.70 5.70
CA ILE A 122 3.41 -1.90 6.53
C ILE A 122 4.15 -0.85 5.69
N VAL A 123 4.30 -1.14 4.39
CA VAL A 123 4.84 -0.21 3.40
C VAL A 123 4.07 -0.37 2.09
N SER A 124 3.52 0.71 1.57
CA SER A 124 2.74 0.75 0.34
C SER A 124 3.54 1.34 -0.83
N PHE A 125 3.02 1.21 -2.05
CA PHE A 125 3.55 1.95 -3.19
C PHE A 125 3.49 3.47 -2.98
N GLU A 126 2.55 3.95 -2.18
CA GLU A 126 2.40 5.36 -1.86
C GLU A 126 3.49 5.84 -0.90
N ASP A 127 3.84 5.03 0.12
CA ASP A 127 4.97 5.34 1.00
C ASP A 127 6.27 5.42 0.20
N LEU A 128 6.46 4.49 -0.74
CA LEU A 128 7.60 4.55 -1.67
C LEU A 128 7.55 5.83 -2.52
N GLN A 129 6.39 6.20 -3.08
CA GLN A 129 6.24 7.43 -3.86
C GLN A 129 6.58 8.67 -3.01
N ASN A 130 6.08 8.76 -1.79
CA ASN A 130 6.39 9.85 -0.88
C ASN A 130 7.89 9.92 -0.56
N ALA A 131 8.54 8.78 -0.32
CA ALA A 131 9.97 8.69 -0.09
C ALA A 131 10.80 9.05 -1.35
N THR A 132 10.24 8.90 -2.56
CA THR A 132 10.88 9.27 -3.83
C THR A 132 10.63 10.71 -4.26
N ASP A 133 9.69 11.44 -3.63
CA ASP A 133 9.37 12.83 -3.99
C ASP A 133 10.58 13.78 -3.86
N LEU A 134 11.56 13.39 -3.06
CA LEU A 134 12.84 14.09 -2.89
C LEU A 134 13.92 13.67 -3.92
N LEU A 135 13.60 12.70 -4.79
CA LEU A 135 14.49 12.13 -5.79
C LEU A 135 13.97 12.42 -7.20
N ASP A 136 14.27 11.59 -8.17
CA ASP A 136 13.71 11.71 -9.53
C ASP A 136 12.35 10.98 -9.61
N LYS A 137 11.28 11.72 -9.37
CA LYS A 137 9.91 11.22 -9.32
C LYS A 137 9.47 10.42 -10.56
N THR A 138 9.85 10.90 -11.73
CA THR A 138 9.41 10.33 -13.01
C THR A 138 9.98 8.93 -13.22
N HIS A 139 11.26 8.77 -12.91
CA HIS A 139 11.95 7.49 -13.09
C HIS A 139 11.43 6.37 -12.18
N PHE A 140 11.15 6.68 -10.92
CA PHE A 140 10.58 5.71 -9.99
C PHE A 140 9.14 5.35 -10.31
N GLN A 141 8.35 6.29 -10.83
CA GLN A 141 6.96 6.06 -11.22
C GLN A 141 6.84 4.99 -12.31
N GLU A 142 7.74 5.00 -13.29
CA GLU A 142 7.75 3.98 -14.34
C GLU A 142 7.92 2.54 -13.81
N TYR A 143 8.78 2.35 -12.80
CA TYR A 143 8.92 1.04 -12.14
C TYR A 143 7.66 0.66 -11.38
N ILE A 144 7.09 1.58 -10.63
CA ILE A 144 5.87 1.36 -9.83
C ILE A 144 4.72 0.93 -10.74
N ASP A 145 4.50 1.63 -11.85
CA ASP A 145 3.40 1.34 -12.78
C ASP A 145 3.61 -0.02 -13.47
N ARG A 146 4.85 -0.32 -13.87
CA ARG A 146 5.20 -1.63 -14.45
C ARG A 146 4.97 -2.76 -13.46
N ILE A 147 5.39 -2.60 -12.21
CA ILE A 147 5.19 -3.59 -11.15
C ILE A 147 3.70 -3.80 -10.89
N LYS A 148 2.93 -2.71 -10.68
CA LYS A 148 1.49 -2.80 -10.42
C LYS A 148 0.75 -3.57 -11.49
N LYS A 149 1.07 -3.34 -12.77
CA LYS A 149 0.44 -4.01 -13.90
C LYS A 149 0.82 -5.50 -13.97
N SER A 150 2.06 -5.84 -13.65
CA SER A 150 2.59 -7.19 -13.91
C SER A 150 2.42 -8.18 -12.74
N ILE A 151 2.03 -7.76 -11.53
CA ILE A 151 1.92 -8.67 -10.36
C ILE A 151 1.07 -9.90 -10.65
N THR A 152 -0.05 -9.73 -11.34
CA THR A 152 -0.98 -10.82 -11.68
C THR A 152 -0.81 -11.32 -13.10
N GLU A 153 -0.48 -10.45 -14.04
CA GLU A 153 -0.41 -10.78 -15.47
C GLU A 153 0.92 -11.45 -15.83
N ASP A 154 2.03 -10.98 -15.29
CA ASP A 154 3.38 -11.52 -15.52
C ASP A 154 4.21 -11.47 -14.22
N PRO A 155 4.08 -12.47 -13.35
CA PRO A 155 4.84 -12.55 -12.09
C PRO A 155 6.36 -12.46 -12.28
N GLY A 156 6.88 -12.96 -13.39
CA GLY A 156 8.31 -12.87 -13.71
C GLY A 156 8.77 -11.45 -13.99
N LEU A 157 7.96 -10.69 -14.73
CA LEU A 157 8.21 -9.28 -15.01
C LEU A 157 8.11 -8.45 -13.73
N ALA A 158 7.12 -8.71 -12.86
CA ALA A 158 6.98 -8.02 -11.59
C ALA A 158 8.23 -8.21 -10.69
N ILE A 159 8.75 -9.43 -10.58
CA ILE A 159 9.98 -9.74 -9.84
C ILE A 159 11.19 -9.02 -10.46
N GLY A 160 11.31 -9.06 -11.79
CA GLY A 160 12.39 -8.36 -12.50
C GLY A 160 12.36 -6.85 -12.27
N SER A 161 11.20 -6.23 -12.45
CA SER A 161 11.02 -4.77 -12.26
C SER A 161 11.23 -4.35 -10.80
N THR A 162 10.89 -5.21 -9.84
CA THR A 162 11.18 -4.95 -8.42
C THR A 162 12.69 -4.95 -8.14
N LYS A 163 13.43 -5.88 -8.74
CA LYS A 163 14.90 -5.88 -8.64
C LYS A 163 15.49 -4.60 -9.23
N GLU A 164 15.01 -4.16 -10.39
CA GLU A 164 15.43 -2.91 -11.03
C GLU A 164 15.12 -1.68 -10.17
N LEU A 165 13.95 -1.64 -9.53
CA LEU A 165 13.56 -0.60 -8.57
C LEU A 165 14.57 -0.53 -7.39
N VAL A 166 14.88 -1.66 -6.77
CA VAL A 166 15.86 -1.73 -5.66
C VAL A 166 17.23 -1.27 -6.13
N GLU A 167 17.70 -1.73 -7.28
CA GLU A 167 18.98 -1.32 -7.85
C GLU A 167 19.05 0.18 -8.13
N SER A 168 17.98 0.75 -8.71
CA SER A 168 17.84 2.19 -8.97
C SER A 168 17.88 2.99 -7.66
N THR A 169 17.17 2.52 -6.64
CA THR A 169 17.21 3.12 -5.29
C THR A 169 18.61 3.19 -4.73
N LEU A 170 19.35 2.07 -4.75
CA LEU A 170 20.73 2.00 -4.25
C LEU A 170 21.67 2.96 -4.99
N LYS A 171 21.61 2.95 -6.33
CA LYS A 171 22.42 3.85 -7.17
C LYS A 171 22.09 5.33 -6.91
N THR A 172 20.82 5.65 -6.72
CA THR A 172 20.37 7.03 -6.43
C THR A 172 20.91 7.52 -5.08
N ILE A 173 20.84 6.69 -4.05
CA ILE A 173 21.41 7.03 -2.72
C ILE A 173 22.91 7.26 -2.83
N LEU A 174 23.67 6.38 -3.49
CA LEU A 174 25.11 6.53 -3.65
C LEU A 174 25.49 7.79 -4.43
N ASN A 175 24.77 8.07 -5.53
CA ASN A 175 24.98 9.29 -6.31
C ASN A 175 24.74 10.56 -5.47
N LYS A 176 23.63 10.61 -4.73
CA LYS A 176 23.33 11.76 -3.87
C LYS A 176 24.28 11.90 -2.68
N SER A 177 24.81 10.78 -2.19
CA SER A 177 25.86 10.75 -1.17
C SER A 177 27.26 11.03 -1.74
N LYS A 178 27.40 11.21 -3.07
CA LYS A 178 28.68 11.40 -3.79
C LYS A 178 29.68 10.24 -3.55
N ILE A 179 29.17 9.03 -3.39
CA ILE A 179 29.95 7.81 -3.21
C ILE A 179 30.12 7.13 -4.57
N PRO A 180 31.36 6.96 -5.07
CA PRO A 180 31.61 6.31 -6.35
C PRO A 180 31.25 4.82 -6.30
N PHE A 181 30.68 4.30 -7.39
CA PHE A 181 30.40 2.88 -7.62
C PHE A 181 30.61 2.54 -9.09
N ASP A 182 30.89 1.27 -9.40
CA ASP A 182 30.96 0.80 -10.79
C ASP A 182 29.53 0.59 -11.32
N LYS A 183 29.31 0.97 -12.59
CA LYS A 183 28.01 0.76 -13.27
C LYS A 183 27.59 -0.70 -13.34
N ASN A 184 28.58 -1.61 -13.31
CA ASN A 184 28.40 -3.06 -13.36
C ASN A 184 28.30 -3.70 -11.97
N ASP A 185 28.38 -2.91 -10.89
CA ASP A 185 28.21 -3.45 -9.54
C ASP A 185 26.85 -4.09 -9.38
N ASP A 186 26.83 -5.31 -8.87
CA ASP A 186 25.59 -6.03 -8.57
C ASP A 186 24.87 -5.48 -7.33
N VAL A 187 23.61 -5.88 -7.16
CA VAL A 187 22.77 -5.41 -6.04
C VAL A 187 23.40 -5.68 -4.67
N PRO A 188 23.99 -6.84 -4.38
CA PRO A 188 24.69 -7.09 -3.11
C PRO A 188 25.82 -6.09 -2.83
N LYS A 189 26.64 -5.78 -3.84
CA LYS A 189 27.76 -4.85 -3.71
C LYS A 189 27.30 -3.41 -3.52
N LEU A 190 26.30 -2.97 -4.30
CA LEU A 190 25.67 -1.66 -4.14
C LEU A 190 25.04 -1.52 -2.75
N LEU A 191 24.30 -2.55 -2.29
CA LEU A 191 23.68 -2.53 -0.97
C LEU A 191 24.72 -2.38 0.16
N LYS A 192 25.82 -3.12 0.09
CA LYS A 192 26.91 -3.01 1.09
C LYS A 192 27.45 -1.59 1.17
N SER A 193 27.61 -0.92 0.01
CA SER A 193 28.04 0.47 -0.04
C SER A 193 27.02 1.43 0.55
N VAL A 194 25.73 1.23 0.25
CA VAL A 194 24.63 2.03 0.84
C VAL A 194 24.52 1.79 2.34
N GLN A 195 24.58 0.55 2.81
CA GLN A 195 24.54 0.24 4.24
C GLN A 195 25.67 0.94 5.00
N LYS A 196 26.88 0.96 4.41
CA LYS A 196 28.00 1.70 4.99
C LYS A 196 27.76 3.22 4.98
N ALA A 197 27.26 3.77 3.87
CA ALA A 197 26.96 5.19 3.74
C ALA A 197 25.89 5.66 4.73
N LEU A 198 24.90 4.80 4.99
CA LEU A 198 23.80 5.04 5.92
C LEU A 198 24.07 4.49 7.34
N GLU A 199 25.32 4.05 7.62
CA GLU A 199 25.69 3.43 8.91
C GLU A 199 24.70 2.34 9.36
N LEU A 200 24.28 1.47 8.42
CA LEU A 200 23.33 0.39 8.65
C LEU A 200 24.00 -0.99 8.78
N VAL A 201 25.33 -1.05 8.70
CA VAL A 201 26.04 -2.31 8.91
C VAL A 201 26.06 -2.66 10.42
N PRO A 202 26.12 -3.95 10.76
CA PRO A 202 26.09 -4.37 12.17
C PRO A 202 27.14 -3.72 13.06
N ASP A 203 28.34 -3.43 12.52
CA ASP A 203 29.45 -2.82 13.26
C ASP A 203 29.24 -1.32 13.56
N ASP A 204 28.30 -0.67 12.86
CA ASP A 204 27.96 0.74 13.09
C ASP A 204 26.96 0.93 14.24
N VAL A 205 26.48 -0.16 14.84
CA VAL A 205 25.54 -0.11 15.97
C VAL A 205 26.32 -0.13 17.28
N ASP A 206 26.11 0.89 18.09
CA ASP A 206 26.70 1.00 19.43
C ASP A 206 26.19 -0.12 20.35
N ASP A 207 27.09 -1.00 20.77
CA ASP A 207 26.81 -2.14 21.64
C ASP A 207 26.34 -1.71 23.05
N SER A 208 26.61 -0.48 23.45
CA SER A 208 26.16 0.09 24.72
C SER A 208 24.66 0.38 24.74
N LYS A 209 24.00 0.44 23.54
CA LYS A 209 22.57 0.74 23.43
C LYS A 209 21.72 -0.51 23.64
N LYS A 210 20.68 -0.37 24.44
CA LYS A 210 19.70 -1.43 24.67
C LYS A 210 19.07 -1.86 23.33
N GLY A 211 19.20 -3.14 22.98
CA GLY A 211 18.66 -3.69 21.72
C GLY A 211 19.62 -3.68 20.53
N SER A 212 20.93 -3.33 20.74
CA SER A 212 21.92 -3.33 19.67
C SER A 212 22.01 -4.68 18.92
N ASP A 213 21.98 -5.79 19.65
CA ASP A 213 22.02 -7.14 19.04
C ASP A 213 20.81 -7.41 18.14
N ILE A 214 19.63 -6.96 18.54
CA ILE A 214 18.41 -7.09 17.74
C ILE A 214 18.54 -6.25 16.46
N ILE A 215 19.06 -5.03 16.55
CA ILE A 215 19.29 -4.15 15.39
C ILE A 215 20.29 -4.81 14.44
N LYS A 216 21.39 -5.37 14.94
CA LYS A 216 22.39 -6.10 14.14
C LYS A 216 21.76 -7.27 13.38
N ILE A 217 20.92 -8.06 14.03
CA ILE A 217 20.19 -9.17 13.41
C ILE A 217 19.24 -8.66 12.31
N LEU A 218 18.48 -7.59 12.56
CA LEU A 218 17.60 -7.00 11.57
C LEU A 218 18.35 -6.50 10.33
N LEU A 219 19.49 -5.81 10.52
CA LEU A 219 20.33 -5.34 9.41
C LEU A 219 20.91 -6.51 8.60
N SER A 220 21.33 -7.58 9.28
CA SER A 220 21.78 -8.80 8.61
C SER A 220 20.67 -9.44 7.78
N ASN A 221 19.46 -9.57 8.33
CA ASN A 221 18.31 -10.11 7.61
C ASN A 221 17.93 -9.25 6.41
N LEU A 222 18.01 -7.93 6.52
CA LEU A 222 17.77 -7.00 5.41
C LEU A 222 18.71 -7.30 4.22
N SER A 223 20.00 -7.55 4.50
CA SER A 223 20.96 -7.95 3.47
C SER A 223 20.57 -9.26 2.79
N GLN A 224 20.14 -10.26 3.57
CA GLN A 224 19.73 -11.56 3.02
C GLN A 224 18.47 -11.43 2.14
N VAL A 225 17.53 -10.58 2.51
CA VAL A 225 16.33 -10.31 1.70
C VAL A 225 16.72 -9.85 0.30
N VAL A 226 17.64 -8.89 0.18
CA VAL A 226 18.07 -8.38 -1.14
C VAL A 226 18.78 -9.44 -1.97
N ILE A 227 19.66 -10.24 -1.34
CA ILE A 227 20.36 -11.34 -2.02
C ILE A 227 19.34 -12.33 -2.57
N LYS A 228 18.37 -12.76 -1.76
CA LYS A 228 17.35 -13.72 -2.17
C LYS A 228 16.37 -13.17 -3.21
N LEU A 229 16.06 -11.88 -3.17
CA LEU A 229 15.29 -11.21 -4.22
C LEU A 229 16.07 -11.25 -5.56
N THR A 230 17.38 -11.04 -5.54
CA THR A 230 18.21 -11.13 -6.74
C THR A 230 18.27 -12.56 -7.30
N GLU A 231 18.43 -13.56 -6.43
CA GLU A 231 18.39 -14.99 -6.83
C GLU A 231 17.00 -15.35 -7.41
N LEU A 232 15.94 -14.94 -6.75
CA LEU A 232 14.57 -15.19 -7.21
C LEU A 232 14.33 -14.59 -8.61
N ARG A 233 14.80 -13.36 -8.84
CA ARG A 233 14.75 -12.74 -10.18
C ARG A 233 15.52 -13.55 -11.22
N ASN A 234 16.70 -14.05 -10.89
CA ASN A 234 17.54 -14.82 -11.82
C ASN A 234 16.91 -16.17 -12.16
N LEU A 235 16.25 -16.81 -11.21
CA LEU A 235 15.55 -18.06 -11.44
C LEU A 235 14.25 -17.88 -12.24
N TYR A 236 13.52 -16.81 -11.99
CA TYR A 236 12.16 -16.61 -12.48
C TYR A 236 11.98 -15.34 -13.33
N GLY A 237 12.98 -14.46 -13.41
CA GLY A 237 12.93 -13.27 -14.25
C GLY A 237 12.97 -13.58 -15.75
N THR A 238 12.43 -12.71 -16.56
CA THR A 238 12.27 -12.86 -18.02
C THR A 238 13.56 -12.77 -18.85
N GLY A 239 14.72 -12.74 -18.20
CA GLY A 239 16.02 -12.68 -18.89
C GLY A 239 16.36 -14.01 -19.55
N HIS A 240 16.35 -14.02 -20.87
CA HIS A 240 16.72 -15.09 -21.82
C HIS A 240 15.63 -16.10 -22.19
N GLY A 241 14.87 -15.75 -23.24
CA GLY A 241 14.28 -16.61 -24.27
C GLY A 241 13.86 -18.06 -23.91
N LYS A 242 13.10 -18.30 -22.85
CA LYS A 242 12.53 -19.60 -22.59
C LYS A 242 11.08 -19.66 -23.01
N GLU A 243 10.81 -20.46 -24.04
CA GLU A 243 9.50 -20.64 -24.69
C GLU A 243 8.41 -21.31 -23.84
N ASN A 244 8.68 -21.71 -22.58
CA ASN A 244 7.70 -22.43 -21.77
C ASN A 244 7.24 -21.63 -20.55
N ALA A 245 5.93 -21.52 -20.38
CA ALA A 245 5.28 -21.02 -19.16
C ALA A 245 5.89 -21.73 -17.93
N ARG A 246 6.48 -20.93 -17.04
CA ARG A 246 7.25 -21.45 -15.90
C ARG A 246 6.31 -22.10 -14.90
N LYS A 247 6.30 -23.44 -14.88
CA LYS A 247 5.61 -24.19 -13.84
C LYS A 247 6.19 -23.82 -12.47
N GLY A 248 5.36 -23.25 -11.59
CA GLY A 248 5.70 -22.98 -10.18
C GLY A 248 5.77 -21.51 -9.76
N LEU A 249 5.97 -20.57 -10.68
CA LEU A 249 5.91 -19.15 -10.37
C LEU A 249 4.47 -18.62 -10.56
N ASN A 250 3.94 -17.96 -9.54
CA ASN A 250 2.61 -17.37 -9.59
C ASN A 250 2.57 -16.03 -8.85
N ASP A 251 1.41 -15.36 -8.83
CA ASP A 251 1.19 -14.07 -8.25
C ASP A 251 1.60 -13.93 -6.77
N ARG A 252 1.50 -14.99 -5.96
CA ARG A 252 1.95 -14.98 -4.55
C ARG A 252 3.46 -14.78 -4.42
N HIS A 253 4.26 -15.35 -5.34
CA HIS A 253 5.71 -15.16 -5.34
C HIS A 253 6.07 -13.73 -5.79
N ALA A 254 5.35 -13.20 -6.80
CA ALA A 254 5.51 -11.81 -7.20
C ALA A 254 5.13 -10.85 -6.05
N LYS A 255 4.01 -11.10 -5.37
CA LYS A 255 3.59 -10.30 -4.20
C LYS A 255 4.64 -10.32 -3.09
N LEU A 256 5.26 -11.48 -2.81
CA LEU A 256 6.34 -11.58 -1.84
C LEU A 256 7.56 -10.75 -2.26
N ALA A 257 8.01 -10.90 -3.49
CA ALA A 257 9.15 -10.16 -4.02
C ALA A 257 8.88 -8.64 -4.03
N VAL A 258 7.71 -8.24 -4.53
CA VAL A 258 7.30 -6.84 -4.61
C VAL A 258 7.16 -6.22 -3.23
N GLY A 259 6.46 -6.85 -2.30
CA GLY A 259 6.33 -6.36 -0.92
C GLY A 259 7.68 -6.18 -0.25
N THR A 260 8.58 -7.16 -0.39
CA THR A 260 9.94 -7.10 0.15
C THR A 260 10.77 -5.97 -0.48
N GLY A 261 10.73 -5.84 -1.81
CA GLY A 261 11.52 -4.82 -2.52
C GLY A 261 11.04 -3.40 -2.23
N ILE A 262 9.72 -3.19 -2.16
CA ILE A 262 9.14 -1.88 -1.78
C ILE A 262 9.53 -1.52 -0.35
N THR A 263 9.36 -2.44 0.60
CA THR A 263 9.74 -2.21 2.01
C THR A 263 11.22 -1.83 2.13
N LEU A 264 12.10 -2.56 1.44
CA LEU A 264 13.52 -2.27 1.45
C LEU A 264 13.83 -0.89 0.85
N ALA A 265 13.28 -0.59 -0.33
CA ALA A 265 13.51 0.68 -1.02
C ALA A 265 13.04 1.87 -0.17
N THR A 266 11.82 1.79 0.37
CA THR A 266 11.25 2.83 1.24
C THR A 266 12.12 3.04 2.48
N PHE A 267 12.46 1.97 3.21
CA PHE A 267 13.31 2.06 4.40
C PHE A 267 14.66 2.73 4.11
N LEU A 268 15.32 2.38 3.01
CA LEU A 268 16.61 2.97 2.65
C LEU A 268 16.48 4.46 2.29
N LEU A 269 15.42 4.85 1.57
CA LEU A 269 15.16 6.24 1.20
C LEU A 269 14.82 7.11 2.42
N GLU A 270 13.94 6.64 3.28
CA GLU A 270 13.58 7.34 4.52
C GLU A 270 14.79 7.49 5.45
N THR A 271 15.63 6.46 5.56
CA THR A 271 16.87 6.53 6.34
C THR A 271 17.86 7.55 5.74
N PHE A 272 17.99 7.58 4.42
CA PHE A 272 18.81 8.55 3.72
C PHE A 272 18.35 9.99 4.02
N GLU A 273 17.05 10.26 3.91
CA GLU A 273 16.49 11.58 4.20
C GLU A 273 16.65 11.97 5.67
N TYR A 274 16.37 11.06 6.58
CA TYR A 274 16.56 11.31 8.02
C TYR A 274 18.00 11.70 8.36
N ARG A 275 19.00 11.10 7.71
CA ARG A 275 20.40 11.45 7.92
C ARG A 275 20.82 12.74 7.24
N ARG A 276 20.20 13.09 6.11
CA ARG A 276 20.47 14.35 5.40
C ARG A 276 19.99 15.57 6.17
N LEU A 277 18.95 15.41 7.01
CA LEU A 277 18.36 16.46 7.82
C LEU A 277 19.07 16.68 9.16
N LYS A 278 19.99 15.80 9.54
CA LYS A 278 20.87 15.93 10.71
C LYS A 278 22.22 16.54 10.34
#